data_87890c438d753c4f8a5596c1573b82a4
#
_entry.id   87890c438d753c4f8a5596c1573b82a4
#
_cell.length_a   1.000
_cell.length_b   1.000
_cell.length_c   1.000
_cell.angle_alpha   90.00
_cell.angle_beta   90.00
_cell.angle_gamma   90.00
#
_symmetry.space_group_name_H-M   'P 1'
#
loop_
_entity.id
_entity.type
_entity.pdbx_description
1 polymer ?
#
loop_
_entity_poly.entity_id
_entity_poly.type
_entity_poly.pdbx_seq_one_letter_code
_entity_poly.pdbx_strand_id
1 'polypeptide(L)'
;LNIDIYGAGLGVKGAALRTVLAELVTAGGMMWYLCYRSPILKLSGERGHFLLRQDTLRNAVRISFPMGFEHIAICGAQIMTTIIVAPLGIIAIAANSFAIIAESLCYMPGYGISEAATTLVGQSLGANRLKLLRRFANIAVLSGISIMGIMGVFMYIAAPQIIGVMTPIEEIRTLGTDILRIEAFAEPMFAAAIVTYGIFVGVGNTFIPSLMNFGSIW
;
A
#
# COMPACT_ATOMS: atom_id res chain seq x y z
N LEU A 1 12.28 7.33 -26.07
CA LEU A 1 13.43 7.84 -25.32
C LEU A 1 14.36 6.65 -25.05
N ASN A 2 15.46 6.57 -25.82
CA ASN A 2 16.62 5.80 -25.42
C ASN A 2 17.22 6.53 -24.21
N ILE A 3 16.72 6.24 -23.05
CA ILE A 3 17.49 6.50 -21.83
C ILE A 3 18.44 5.30 -21.74
N ASP A 4 19.60 5.44 -22.33
CA ASP A 4 20.76 4.63 -22.01
C ASP A 4 21.12 4.92 -20.55
N ILE A 5 20.36 4.35 -19.65
CA ILE A 5 20.79 4.22 -18.27
C ILE A 5 22.00 3.29 -18.35
N TYR A 6 23.18 3.83 -18.08
CA TYR A 6 24.43 3.12 -17.92
C TYR A 6 24.21 1.91 -16.99
N GLY A 7 23.88 0.79 -17.53
CA GLY A 7 23.62 -0.46 -16.86
C GLY A 7 23.75 -1.57 -17.86
N ALA A 8 24.75 -2.34 -17.73
CA ALA A 8 25.11 -3.67 -18.24
C ALA A 8 24.30 -4.29 -19.42
N GLY A 9 23.52 -3.53 -20.19
CA GLY A 9 22.74 -4.02 -21.36
C GLY A 9 21.74 -5.15 -21.06
N LEU A 10 21.36 -5.37 -19.80
CA LEU A 10 20.56 -6.51 -19.36
C LEU A 10 19.04 -6.37 -19.63
N GLY A 11 18.56 -5.23 -20.14
CA GLY A 11 17.14 -5.01 -20.48
C GLY A 11 16.20 -5.40 -19.33
N VAL A 12 15.17 -6.21 -19.63
CA VAL A 12 14.17 -6.68 -18.65
C VAL A 12 14.78 -7.48 -17.50
N LYS A 13 15.84 -8.27 -17.77
CA LYS A 13 16.57 -9.03 -16.74
C LYS A 13 17.27 -8.11 -15.75
N GLY A 14 17.80 -6.98 -16.21
CA GLY A 14 18.41 -5.96 -15.36
C GLY A 14 17.40 -5.26 -14.45
N ALA A 15 16.20 -4.99 -14.94
CA ALA A 15 15.12 -4.44 -14.13
C ALA A 15 14.69 -5.40 -13.01
N ALA A 16 14.52 -6.68 -13.32
CA ALA A 16 14.21 -7.71 -12.34
C ALA A 16 15.34 -7.88 -11.30
N LEU A 17 16.60 -7.90 -11.74
CA LEU A 17 17.76 -8.02 -10.84
C LEU A 17 17.84 -6.82 -9.88
N ARG A 18 17.53 -5.60 -10.35
CA ARG A 18 17.50 -4.39 -9.51
C ARG A 18 16.48 -4.52 -8.39
N THR A 19 15.29 -5.02 -8.69
CA THR A 19 14.23 -5.22 -7.68
C THR A 19 14.67 -6.23 -6.62
N VAL A 20 15.21 -7.38 -7.05
CA VAL A 20 15.71 -8.42 -6.13
C VAL A 20 16.84 -7.89 -5.25
N LEU A 21 17.79 -7.14 -5.81
CA LEU A 21 18.90 -6.56 -5.03
C LEU A 21 18.40 -5.51 -4.03
N ALA A 22 17.44 -4.67 -4.41
CA ALA A 22 16.86 -3.68 -3.52
C ALA A 22 16.15 -4.36 -2.33
N GLU A 23 15.36 -5.40 -2.59
CA GLU A 23 14.70 -6.18 -1.54
C GLU A 23 15.67 -6.91 -0.63
N LEU A 24 16.74 -7.51 -1.19
CA LEU A 24 17.79 -8.15 -0.40
C LEU A 24 18.51 -7.18 0.53
N VAL A 25 18.85 -5.98 0.04
CA VAL A 25 19.48 -4.94 0.87
C VAL A 25 18.55 -4.48 1.98
N THR A 26 17.27 -4.26 1.66
CA THR A 26 16.26 -3.84 2.64
C THR A 26 16.02 -4.92 3.69
N ALA A 27 15.80 -6.15 3.26
CA ALA A 27 15.60 -7.30 4.16
C ALA A 27 16.84 -7.56 5.04
N GLY A 28 18.04 -7.51 4.45
CA GLY A 28 19.30 -7.67 5.17
C GLY A 28 19.53 -6.56 6.19
N GLY A 29 19.26 -5.31 5.83
CA GLY A 29 19.36 -4.17 6.74
C GLY A 29 18.35 -4.24 7.89
N MET A 30 17.10 -4.59 7.62
CA MET A 30 16.07 -4.77 8.66
C MET A 30 16.41 -5.96 9.58
N MET A 31 16.86 -7.09 9.02
CA MET A 31 17.27 -8.25 9.81
C MET A 31 18.47 -7.93 10.69
N TRP A 32 19.48 -7.24 10.14
CA TRP A 32 20.62 -6.78 10.91
C TRP A 32 20.22 -5.87 12.06
N TYR A 33 19.35 -4.89 11.80
CA TYR A 33 18.84 -3.98 12.82
C TYR A 33 18.06 -4.74 13.91
N LEU A 34 17.17 -5.65 13.52
CA LEU A 34 16.36 -6.46 14.43
C LEU A 34 17.23 -7.35 15.33
N CYS A 35 18.25 -7.99 14.75
CA CYS A 35 19.10 -8.94 15.48
C CYS A 35 20.08 -8.26 16.45
N TYR A 36 20.63 -7.08 16.04
CA TYR A 36 21.76 -6.49 16.77
C TYR A 36 21.47 -5.15 17.43
N ARG A 37 20.60 -4.34 16.86
CA ARG A 37 20.42 -2.94 17.30
C ARG A 37 19.11 -2.69 18.05
N SER A 38 18.08 -3.50 17.84
CA SER A 38 16.80 -3.29 18.50
C SER A 38 16.90 -3.52 20.01
N PRO A 39 16.52 -2.54 20.87
CA PRO A 39 16.57 -2.71 22.32
C PRO A 39 15.44 -3.62 22.84
N ILE A 40 14.35 -3.77 22.09
CA ILE A 40 13.11 -4.47 22.50
C ILE A 40 12.98 -5.84 21.84
N LEU A 41 13.39 -5.96 20.55
CA LEU A 41 13.19 -7.15 19.73
C LEU A 41 14.50 -7.87 19.42
N LYS A 42 15.51 -7.76 20.30
CA LYS A 42 16.84 -8.36 20.08
C LYS A 42 16.76 -9.88 20.10
N LEU A 43 16.63 -10.49 18.92
CA LEU A 43 16.60 -11.95 18.74
C LEU A 43 17.88 -12.66 19.19
N SER A 44 19.03 -11.98 19.15
CA SER A 44 20.34 -12.54 19.51
C SER A 44 20.57 -12.74 21.01
N GLY A 45 19.65 -12.26 21.88
CA GLY A 45 19.78 -12.34 23.34
C GLY A 45 18.85 -13.34 24.03
N GLU A 46 17.86 -13.84 23.33
CA GLU A 46 16.86 -14.73 23.88
C GLU A 46 17.28 -16.21 23.74
N ARG A 47 17.60 -16.86 24.84
CA ARG A 47 17.85 -18.32 24.91
C ARG A 47 16.53 -19.09 25.06
N GLY A 48 15.50 -18.74 24.30
CA GLY A 48 14.24 -19.42 24.29
C GLY A 48 14.18 -20.55 23.26
N HIS A 49 13.48 -21.63 23.57
CA HIS A 49 13.12 -22.62 22.56
C HIS A 49 12.13 -21.98 21.59
N PHE A 50 12.49 -21.89 20.31
CA PHE A 50 11.58 -21.49 19.22
C PHE A 50 10.52 -22.58 18.97
N LEU A 51 9.68 -22.83 19.98
CA LEU A 51 8.56 -23.74 19.84
C LEU A 51 7.33 -22.94 19.40
N LEU A 52 6.75 -23.35 18.31
CA LEU A 52 5.45 -22.85 17.84
C LEU A 52 4.37 -23.19 18.88
N ARG A 53 4.02 -22.21 19.72
CA ARG A 53 2.89 -22.37 20.65
C ARG A 53 1.60 -22.36 19.85
N GLN A 54 0.77 -23.35 20.09
CA GLN A 54 -0.49 -23.55 19.37
C GLN A 54 -1.42 -22.34 19.49
N ASP A 55 -1.42 -21.65 20.64
CA ASP A 55 -2.20 -20.44 20.87
C ASP A 55 -1.72 -19.27 19.99
N THR A 56 -0.41 -19.11 19.87
CA THR A 56 0.20 -18.07 19.01
C THR A 56 -0.08 -18.34 17.53
N LEU A 57 0.04 -19.59 17.12
CA LEU A 57 -0.25 -20.01 15.75
C LEU A 57 -1.74 -19.79 15.42
N ARG A 58 -2.64 -20.17 16.31
CA ARG A 58 -4.08 -19.97 16.15
C ARG A 58 -4.44 -18.48 15.99
N ASN A 59 -3.85 -17.62 16.82
CA ASN A 59 -4.07 -16.17 16.73
C ASN A 59 -3.49 -15.60 15.42
N ALA A 60 -2.30 -16.02 15.02
CA ALA A 60 -1.69 -15.60 13.77
C ALA A 60 -2.57 -15.98 12.58
N VAL A 61 -3.03 -17.23 12.49
CA VAL A 61 -3.92 -17.70 11.42
C VAL A 61 -5.25 -16.94 11.43
N ARG A 62 -5.83 -16.70 12.59
CA ARG A 62 -7.10 -15.95 12.72
C ARG A 62 -7.00 -14.52 12.19
N ILE A 63 -5.85 -13.87 12.35
CA ILE A 63 -5.60 -12.51 11.87
C ILE A 63 -5.22 -12.53 10.38
N SER A 64 -4.33 -13.44 9.99
CA SER A 64 -3.77 -13.47 8.63
C SER A 64 -4.75 -13.99 7.58
N PHE A 65 -5.66 -14.91 7.95
CA PHE A 65 -6.57 -15.53 6.99
C PHE A 65 -7.53 -14.51 6.32
N PRO A 66 -8.25 -13.64 7.07
CA PRO A 66 -9.09 -12.62 6.43
C PRO A 66 -8.28 -11.65 5.56
N MET A 67 -7.11 -11.22 6.03
CA MET A 67 -6.22 -10.31 5.28
C MET A 67 -5.71 -10.95 3.98
N GLY A 68 -5.32 -12.23 4.04
CA GLY A 68 -4.88 -12.97 2.86
C GLY A 68 -5.98 -13.13 1.83
N PHE A 69 -7.20 -13.47 2.27
CA PHE A 69 -8.36 -13.58 1.41
C PHE A 69 -8.72 -12.25 0.75
N GLU A 70 -8.69 -11.17 1.50
CA GLU A 70 -8.90 -9.81 1.00
C GLU A 70 -7.86 -9.44 -0.07
N HIS A 71 -6.59 -9.74 0.17
CA HIS A 71 -5.53 -9.45 -0.81
C HIS A 71 -5.71 -10.21 -2.12
N ILE A 72 -6.15 -11.48 -2.05
CA ILE A 72 -6.54 -12.27 -3.23
C ILE A 72 -7.70 -11.59 -3.98
N ALA A 73 -8.70 -11.07 -3.26
CA ALA A 73 -9.83 -10.37 -3.87
C ALA A 73 -9.40 -9.08 -4.58
N ILE A 74 -8.51 -8.28 -3.96
CA ILE A 74 -7.94 -7.07 -4.56
C ILE A 74 -7.16 -7.41 -5.84
N CYS A 75 -6.28 -8.41 -5.80
CA CYS A 75 -5.56 -8.87 -6.98
C CYS A 75 -6.51 -9.36 -8.08
N GLY A 76 -7.56 -10.09 -7.69
CA GLY A 76 -8.60 -10.54 -8.61
C GLY A 76 -9.33 -9.38 -9.29
N ALA A 77 -9.69 -8.35 -8.53
CA ALA A 77 -10.33 -7.14 -9.06
C ALA A 77 -9.42 -6.40 -10.06
N GLN A 78 -8.13 -6.27 -9.77
CA GLN A 78 -7.15 -5.67 -10.69
C GLN A 78 -7.04 -6.45 -12.01
N ILE A 79 -7.04 -7.79 -11.94
CA ILE A 79 -7.06 -8.64 -13.14
C ILE A 79 -8.36 -8.43 -13.92
N MET A 80 -9.51 -8.39 -13.25
CA MET A 80 -10.81 -8.14 -13.89
C MET A 80 -10.86 -6.77 -14.56
N THR A 81 -10.37 -5.72 -13.92
CA THR A 81 -10.25 -4.38 -14.51
C THR A 81 -9.42 -4.43 -15.79
N THR A 82 -8.29 -5.12 -15.79
CA THR A 82 -7.45 -5.29 -16.98
C THR A 82 -8.19 -6.03 -18.10
N ILE A 83 -8.96 -7.08 -17.78
CA ILE A 83 -9.77 -7.84 -18.76
C ILE A 83 -10.87 -6.95 -19.37
N ILE A 84 -11.51 -6.09 -18.55
CA ILE A 84 -12.55 -5.16 -19.02
C ILE A 84 -11.95 -4.08 -19.93
N VAL A 85 -10.76 -3.60 -19.63
CA VAL A 85 -10.06 -2.57 -20.43
C VAL A 85 -9.43 -3.16 -21.70
N ALA A 86 -9.08 -4.44 -21.72
CA ALA A 86 -8.39 -5.08 -22.85
C ALA A 86 -9.10 -4.92 -24.21
N PRO A 87 -10.43 -5.04 -24.35
CA PRO A 87 -11.12 -4.84 -25.63
C PRO A 87 -11.04 -3.41 -26.16
N LEU A 88 -10.73 -2.41 -25.32
CA LEU A 88 -10.58 -1.01 -25.73
C LEU A 88 -9.24 -0.74 -26.44
N GLY A 89 -8.35 -1.72 -26.50
CA GLY A 89 -7.09 -1.66 -27.21
C GLY A 89 -5.87 -1.34 -26.36
N ILE A 90 -4.70 -1.43 -27.00
CA ILE A 90 -3.39 -1.29 -26.33
C ILE A 90 -3.21 0.10 -25.68
N ILE A 91 -3.76 1.15 -26.32
CA ILE A 91 -3.67 2.52 -25.82
C ILE A 91 -4.39 2.65 -24.48
N ALA A 92 -5.59 2.07 -24.37
CA ALA A 92 -6.37 2.10 -23.13
C ALA A 92 -5.68 1.32 -21.99
N ILE A 93 -5.12 0.15 -22.29
CA ILE A 93 -4.35 -0.64 -21.31
C ILE A 93 -3.14 0.15 -20.82
N ALA A 94 -2.39 0.77 -21.73
CA ALA A 94 -1.22 1.56 -21.38
C ALA A 94 -1.59 2.79 -20.55
N ALA A 95 -2.64 3.52 -20.93
CA ALA A 95 -3.13 4.70 -20.20
C ALA A 95 -3.56 4.32 -18.75
N ASN A 96 -4.33 3.24 -18.61
CA ASN A 96 -4.75 2.74 -17.32
C ASN A 96 -3.54 2.30 -16.46
N SER A 97 -2.56 1.63 -17.05
CA SER A 97 -1.36 1.21 -16.33
C SER A 97 -0.52 2.39 -15.83
N PHE A 98 -0.38 3.45 -16.64
CA PHE A 98 0.31 4.66 -16.23
C PHE A 98 -0.46 5.44 -15.16
N ALA A 99 -1.80 5.49 -15.24
CA ALA A 99 -2.63 6.10 -14.21
C ALA A 99 -2.46 5.39 -12.86
N ILE A 100 -2.56 4.06 -12.81
CA ILE A 100 -2.34 3.26 -11.59
C ILE A 100 -0.95 3.49 -10.99
N ILE A 101 0.10 3.59 -11.81
CA ILE A 101 1.45 3.87 -11.31
C ILE A 101 1.53 5.29 -10.72
N ALA A 102 0.93 6.27 -11.38
CA ALA A 102 0.89 7.65 -10.88
C ALA A 102 0.09 7.76 -9.58
N GLU A 103 -1.09 7.13 -9.50
CA GLU A 103 -1.93 7.03 -8.32
C GLU A 103 -1.18 6.38 -7.15
N SER A 104 -0.36 5.36 -7.40
CA SER A 104 0.40 4.68 -6.36
C SER A 104 1.29 5.60 -5.53
N LEU A 105 1.77 6.70 -6.11
CA LEU A 105 2.54 7.71 -5.38
C LEU A 105 1.66 8.53 -4.43
N CYS A 106 0.38 8.71 -4.76
CA CYS A 106 -0.55 9.48 -3.94
C CYS A 106 -1.00 8.72 -2.69
N TYR A 107 -1.24 7.41 -2.79
CA TYR A 107 -1.69 6.66 -1.61
C TYR A 107 -0.56 6.15 -0.70
N MET A 108 0.72 6.26 -1.08
CA MET A 108 1.85 5.92 -0.21
C MET A 108 1.85 6.64 1.15
N PRO A 109 1.61 7.97 1.24
CA PRO A 109 1.44 8.64 2.53
C PRO A 109 0.29 8.08 3.37
N GLY A 110 -0.81 7.68 2.73
CA GLY A 110 -1.95 7.04 3.39
C GLY A 110 -1.58 5.74 4.09
N TYR A 111 -0.81 4.88 3.42
CA TYR A 111 -0.27 3.66 4.03
C TYR A 111 0.66 3.97 5.21
N GLY A 112 1.54 4.96 5.08
CA GLY A 112 2.42 5.38 6.19
C GLY A 112 1.64 5.81 7.43
N ILE A 113 0.55 6.57 7.25
CA ILE A 113 -0.34 6.98 8.33
C ILE A 113 -1.09 5.78 8.91
N SER A 114 -1.54 4.87 8.08
CA SER A 114 -2.22 3.62 8.47
C SER A 114 -1.33 2.75 9.37
N GLU A 115 -0.07 2.55 9.01
CA GLU A 115 0.90 1.79 9.82
C GLU A 115 1.19 2.45 11.16
N ALA A 116 1.34 3.79 11.17
CA ALA A 116 1.48 4.55 12.41
C ALA A 116 0.24 4.42 13.29
N ALA A 117 -0.96 4.51 12.70
CA ALA A 117 -2.23 4.35 13.41
C ALA A 117 -2.38 2.94 14.00
N THR A 118 -2.03 1.90 13.23
CA THR A 118 -2.03 0.50 13.68
C THR A 118 -1.20 0.33 14.95
N THR A 119 0.01 0.89 14.95
CA THR A 119 0.94 0.80 16.07
C THR A 119 0.41 1.57 17.31
N LEU A 120 -0.01 2.83 17.13
CA LEU A 120 -0.46 3.68 18.22
C LEU A 120 -1.77 3.19 18.85
N VAL A 121 -2.69 2.70 18.04
CA VAL A 121 -3.95 2.13 18.47
C VAL A 121 -3.72 0.81 19.21
N GLY A 122 -2.85 -0.07 18.69
CA GLY A 122 -2.50 -1.32 19.33
C GLY A 122 -1.84 -1.11 20.71
N GLN A 123 -0.89 -0.17 20.81
CA GLN A 123 -0.26 0.20 22.09
C GLN A 123 -1.27 0.79 23.07
N SER A 124 -2.17 1.66 22.61
CA SER A 124 -3.20 2.28 23.45
C SER A 124 -4.20 1.26 23.98
N LEU A 125 -4.55 0.26 23.16
CA LEU A 125 -5.40 -0.86 23.54
C LEU A 125 -4.71 -1.74 24.58
N GLY A 126 -3.46 -2.12 24.35
CA GLY A 126 -2.67 -2.90 25.29
C GLY A 126 -2.47 -2.21 26.65
N ALA A 127 -2.39 -0.88 26.66
CA ALA A 127 -2.33 -0.07 27.87
C ALA A 127 -3.71 0.18 28.52
N ASN A 128 -4.79 -0.37 27.98
CA ASN A 128 -6.19 -0.19 28.42
C ASN A 128 -6.64 1.29 28.45
N ARG A 129 -6.09 2.14 27.55
CA ARG A 129 -6.38 3.58 27.49
C ARG A 129 -7.32 3.91 26.32
N LEU A 130 -8.60 3.53 26.42
CA LEU A 130 -9.59 3.68 25.35
C LEU A 130 -9.82 5.14 24.90
N LYS A 131 -9.69 6.13 25.80
CA LYS A 131 -9.78 7.54 25.42
C LYS A 131 -8.63 7.97 24.50
N LEU A 132 -7.44 7.48 24.76
CA LEU A 132 -6.26 7.75 23.96
C LEU A 132 -6.34 7.06 22.57
N LEU A 133 -6.80 5.81 22.57
CA LEU A 133 -7.07 5.06 21.34
C LEU A 133 -8.00 5.84 20.40
N ARG A 134 -9.15 6.32 20.90
CA ARG A 134 -10.10 7.11 20.10
C ARG A 134 -9.48 8.41 19.56
N ARG A 135 -8.66 9.08 20.36
CA ARG A 135 -7.96 10.28 19.94
C ARG A 135 -6.98 10.00 18.79
N PHE A 136 -6.16 8.97 18.93
CA PHE A 136 -5.22 8.58 17.87
C PHE A 136 -5.94 8.14 16.59
N ALA A 137 -7.02 7.37 16.72
CA ALA A 137 -7.84 6.97 15.58
C ALA A 137 -8.38 8.18 14.82
N ASN A 138 -9.01 9.13 15.52
CA ASN A 138 -9.57 10.33 14.89
C ASN A 138 -8.49 11.21 14.24
N ILE A 139 -7.37 11.43 14.93
CA ILE A 139 -6.26 12.23 14.38
C ILE A 139 -5.69 11.54 13.13
N ALA A 140 -5.49 10.21 13.17
CA ALA A 140 -4.97 9.46 12.04
C ALA A 140 -5.90 9.55 10.81
N VAL A 141 -7.21 9.36 11.00
CA VAL A 141 -8.18 9.45 9.90
C VAL A 141 -8.22 10.87 9.31
N LEU A 142 -8.32 11.89 10.17
CA LEU A 142 -8.36 13.28 9.71
C LEU A 142 -7.05 13.69 8.99
N SER A 143 -5.89 13.31 9.52
CA SER A 143 -4.61 13.58 8.87
C SER A 143 -4.47 12.83 7.55
N GLY A 144 -4.92 11.59 7.48
CA GLY A 144 -4.93 10.80 6.25
C GLY A 144 -5.79 11.46 5.17
N ILE A 145 -7.04 11.79 5.49
CA ILE A 145 -7.97 12.49 4.58
C ILE A 145 -7.37 13.82 4.11
N SER A 146 -6.80 14.59 5.03
CA SER A 146 -6.24 15.91 4.70
C SER A 146 -5.02 15.81 3.79
N ILE A 147 -4.08 14.91 4.10
CA ILE A 147 -2.85 14.75 3.32
C ILE A 147 -3.15 14.17 1.94
N MET A 148 -3.92 13.08 1.86
CA MET A 148 -4.29 12.49 0.58
C MET A 148 -5.23 13.40 -0.22
N GLY A 149 -6.09 14.16 0.44
CA GLY A 149 -6.91 15.17 -0.23
C GLY A 149 -6.06 16.28 -0.88
N ILE A 150 -5.03 16.77 -0.20
CA ILE A 150 -4.07 17.73 -0.77
C ILE A 150 -3.31 17.09 -1.94
N MET A 151 -2.85 15.85 -1.77
CA MET A 151 -2.18 15.10 -2.84
C MET A 151 -3.11 14.87 -4.05
N GLY A 152 -4.39 14.56 -3.82
CA GLY A 152 -5.40 14.43 -4.88
C GLY A 152 -5.60 15.74 -5.65
N VAL A 153 -5.68 16.88 -4.98
CA VAL A 153 -5.73 18.19 -5.65
C VAL A 153 -4.47 18.44 -6.47
N PHE A 154 -3.30 18.14 -5.90
CA PHE A 154 -2.03 18.25 -6.64
C PHE A 154 -2.01 17.32 -7.86
N MET A 155 -2.43 16.06 -7.70
CA MET A 155 -2.52 15.08 -8.78
C MET A 155 -3.48 15.54 -9.89
N TYR A 156 -4.64 16.10 -9.53
CA TYR A 156 -5.61 16.63 -10.50
C TYR A 156 -5.01 17.76 -11.37
N ILE A 157 -4.28 18.69 -10.75
CA ILE A 157 -3.66 19.82 -11.44
C ILE A 157 -2.46 19.35 -12.27
N ALA A 158 -1.62 18.51 -11.70
CA ALA A 158 -0.38 18.04 -12.30
C ALA A 158 -0.55 16.82 -13.23
N ALA A 159 -1.77 16.28 -13.40
CA ALA A 159 -2.03 15.08 -14.19
C ALA A 159 -1.40 15.10 -15.59
N PRO A 160 -1.51 16.18 -16.41
CA PRO A 160 -0.90 16.21 -17.75
C PRO A 160 0.62 16.13 -17.71
N GLN A 161 1.24 16.73 -16.69
CA GLN A 161 2.69 16.71 -16.50
C GLN A 161 3.18 15.33 -16.05
N ILE A 162 2.47 14.73 -15.08
CA ILE A 162 2.81 13.41 -14.54
C ILE A 162 2.77 12.36 -15.67
N ILE A 163 1.66 12.27 -16.40
CA ILE A 163 1.53 11.32 -17.51
C ILE A 163 2.48 11.70 -18.65
N GLY A 164 2.69 13.00 -18.92
CA GLY A 164 3.61 13.46 -19.96
C GLY A 164 5.08 13.08 -19.74
N VAL A 165 5.52 12.93 -18.49
CA VAL A 165 6.86 12.40 -18.18
C VAL A 165 6.95 10.89 -18.42
N MET A 166 5.83 10.16 -18.27
CA MET A 166 5.79 8.70 -18.40
C MET A 166 5.70 8.24 -19.86
N THR A 167 5.04 9.03 -20.74
CA THR A 167 4.85 8.66 -22.14
C THR A 167 4.88 9.86 -23.08
N PRO A 168 5.55 9.76 -24.25
CA PRO A 168 5.52 10.77 -25.30
C PRO A 168 4.29 10.65 -26.23
N ILE A 169 3.49 9.57 -26.11
CA ILE A 169 2.38 9.27 -27.02
C ILE A 169 1.16 10.09 -26.58
N GLU A 170 0.71 11.01 -27.44
CA GLU A 170 -0.35 11.97 -27.11
C GLU A 170 -1.70 11.31 -26.78
N GLU A 171 -2.05 10.24 -27.49
CA GLU A 171 -3.30 9.50 -27.26
C GLU A 171 -3.34 8.85 -25.87
N ILE A 172 -2.22 8.28 -25.43
CA ILE A 172 -2.08 7.69 -24.08
C ILE A 172 -2.08 8.79 -23.02
N ARG A 173 -1.45 9.93 -23.35
CA ARG A 173 -1.35 11.07 -22.44
C ARG A 173 -2.71 11.71 -22.15
N THR A 174 -3.51 11.92 -23.17
CA THR A 174 -4.87 12.49 -23.01
C THR A 174 -5.76 11.58 -22.19
N LEU A 175 -5.84 10.30 -22.59
CA LEU A 175 -6.68 9.32 -21.90
C LEU A 175 -6.20 9.07 -20.45
N GLY A 176 -4.89 8.93 -20.24
CA GLY A 176 -4.31 8.74 -18.91
C GLY A 176 -4.52 9.95 -17.98
N THR A 177 -4.49 11.17 -18.54
CA THR A 177 -4.78 12.39 -17.79
C THR A 177 -6.22 12.44 -17.32
N ASP A 178 -7.17 12.03 -18.14
CA ASP A 178 -8.59 12.01 -17.80
C ASP A 178 -8.88 10.95 -16.73
N ILE A 179 -8.30 9.75 -16.84
CA ILE A 179 -8.39 8.70 -15.83
C ILE A 179 -7.84 9.22 -14.50
N LEU A 180 -6.62 9.77 -14.51
CA LEU A 180 -5.95 10.24 -13.29
C LEU A 180 -6.72 11.38 -12.59
N ARG A 181 -7.40 12.24 -13.36
CA ARG A 181 -8.25 13.29 -12.81
C ARG A 181 -9.51 12.74 -12.12
N ILE A 182 -10.09 11.68 -12.67
CA ILE A 182 -11.24 11.01 -12.05
C ILE A 182 -10.81 10.36 -10.74
N GLU A 183 -9.69 9.65 -10.73
CA GLU A 183 -9.13 8.99 -9.54
C GLU A 183 -8.76 9.99 -8.44
N ALA A 184 -8.31 11.19 -8.79
CA ALA A 184 -7.99 12.26 -7.84
C ALA A 184 -9.14 12.62 -6.88
N PHE A 185 -10.39 12.50 -7.31
CA PHE A 185 -11.55 12.74 -6.44
C PHE A 185 -11.78 11.61 -5.45
N ALA A 186 -11.30 10.41 -5.73
CA ALA A 186 -11.45 9.25 -4.84
C ALA A 186 -10.40 9.23 -3.71
N GLU A 187 -9.29 9.97 -3.84
CA GLU A 187 -8.18 9.97 -2.90
C GLU A 187 -8.56 10.22 -1.43
N PRO A 188 -9.43 11.19 -1.08
CA PRO A 188 -9.85 11.39 0.31
C PRO A 188 -10.64 10.19 0.87
N MET A 189 -11.41 9.51 0.02
CA MET A 189 -12.17 8.31 0.40
C MET A 189 -11.25 7.11 0.59
N PHE A 190 -10.27 6.93 -0.28
CA PHE A 190 -9.22 5.93 -0.13
C PHE A 190 -8.43 6.15 1.16
N ALA A 191 -8.09 7.40 1.50
CA ALA A 191 -7.45 7.72 2.77
C ALA A 191 -8.26 7.25 3.98
N ALA A 192 -9.56 7.55 3.98
CA ALA A 192 -10.46 7.12 5.06
C ALA A 192 -10.49 5.59 5.17
N ALA A 193 -10.59 4.89 4.04
CA ALA A 193 -10.62 3.43 4.00
C ALA A 193 -9.30 2.81 4.49
N ILE A 194 -8.16 3.23 3.93
CA ILE A 194 -6.82 2.71 4.24
C ILE A 194 -6.47 2.93 5.72
N VAL A 195 -6.69 4.16 6.25
CA VAL A 195 -6.35 4.47 7.64
C VAL A 195 -7.29 3.77 8.63
N THR A 196 -8.58 3.71 8.32
CA THR A 196 -9.55 2.98 9.15
C THR A 196 -9.24 1.49 9.17
N TYR A 197 -8.86 0.90 8.05
CA TYR A 197 -8.39 -0.48 7.98
C TYR A 197 -7.22 -0.72 8.94
N GLY A 198 -6.18 0.14 8.91
CA GLY A 198 -5.05 0.05 9.83
C GLY A 198 -5.44 0.15 11.30
N ILE A 199 -6.41 1.00 11.64
CA ILE A 199 -6.95 1.09 13.00
C ILE A 199 -7.58 -0.23 13.45
N PHE A 200 -8.39 -0.87 12.60
CA PHE A 200 -8.98 -2.17 12.90
C PHE A 200 -7.93 -3.28 13.04
N VAL A 201 -6.91 -3.28 12.20
CA VAL A 201 -5.76 -4.20 12.32
C VAL A 201 -5.06 -3.99 13.67
N GLY A 202 -4.85 -2.73 14.08
CA GLY A 202 -4.25 -2.37 15.36
C GLY A 202 -5.06 -2.84 16.59
N VAL A 203 -6.39 -2.92 16.45
CA VAL A 203 -7.28 -3.50 17.48
C VAL A 203 -7.29 -5.03 17.43
N GLY A 204 -6.72 -5.66 16.40
CA GLY A 204 -6.72 -7.10 16.19
C GLY A 204 -8.01 -7.65 15.57
N ASN A 205 -8.88 -6.79 15.06
CA ASN A 205 -10.11 -7.17 14.36
C ASN A 205 -9.95 -6.96 12.86
N THR A 206 -9.50 -7.98 12.17
CA THR A 206 -9.27 -7.92 10.71
C THR A 206 -10.47 -8.42 9.90
N PHE A 207 -11.39 -9.15 10.52
CA PHE A 207 -12.51 -9.77 9.81
C PHE A 207 -13.52 -8.74 9.27
N ILE A 208 -13.93 -7.78 10.11
CA ILE A 208 -14.93 -6.76 9.72
C ILE A 208 -14.43 -5.88 8.56
N PRO A 209 -13.22 -5.25 8.65
CA PRO A 209 -12.74 -4.42 7.56
C PRO A 209 -12.47 -5.20 6.27
N SER A 210 -11.97 -6.44 6.36
CA SER A 210 -11.77 -7.27 5.17
C SER A 210 -13.11 -7.62 4.48
N LEU A 211 -14.16 -7.87 5.25
CA LEU A 211 -15.50 -8.11 4.70
C LEU A 211 -16.09 -6.86 4.04
N MET A 212 -15.90 -5.69 4.65
CA MET A 212 -16.35 -4.40 4.09
C MET A 212 -15.61 -4.07 2.79
N ASN A 213 -14.29 -4.24 2.76
CA ASN A 213 -13.48 -4.04 1.56
C ASN A 213 -13.89 -5.02 0.45
N PHE A 214 -14.07 -6.29 0.79
CA PHE A 214 -14.57 -7.27 -0.18
C PHE A 214 -15.90 -6.85 -0.79
N GLY A 215 -16.85 -6.36 0.01
CA GLY A 215 -18.15 -5.88 -0.47
C GLY A 215 -18.08 -4.60 -1.29
N SER A 216 -17.05 -3.77 -1.13
CA SER A 216 -16.87 -2.53 -1.90
C SER A 216 -16.13 -2.74 -3.23
N ILE A 217 -15.36 -3.82 -3.36
CA ILE A 217 -14.60 -4.16 -4.57
C ILE A 217 -15.50 -4.74 -5.66
N TRP A 218 -16.55 -5.45 -5.27
CA TRP A 218 -17.52 -6.13 -6.14
C TRP A 218 -18.89 -5.45 -6.16
#